data_09f10dcd760a40fa570208275a6e38ac
#
_entry.id   09f10dcd760a40fa570208275a6e38ac
#
_cell.length_a   1.000
_cell.length_b   1.000
_cell.length_c   1.000
_cell.angle_alpha   90.00
_cell.angle_beta   90.00
_cell.angle_gamma   90.00
#
_symmetry.space_group_name_H-M   'P 1'
#
loop_
_entity.id
_entity.type
_entity.pdbx_description
1 polymer ?
#
loop_
_entity_poly.entity_id
_entity_poly.type
_entity_poly.pdbx_seq_one_letter_code
_entity_poly.pdbx_strand_id
1 'polypeptide(L)'
;MRDIWQKLISGQLDSLLHKAQDTPQGDVAAISRLRKHGSLEEVSVVLEALEARRRSRGRLRDSQTWLMDREGMEQATRTTVAEHKAQRMRSAIGSETVIDLCCGIGSDTAALAQSGPVIYVDHDPVRVELTRFNLGQSSRKPGNSHPLVADAKCLPLPPLPLHVDPARRIDGRRVHDFEGMVPGPEILNRLIGRHHSVALKCGPGISVEKLPPGEIEWLQDGNDLVEATLWCGDLAQSVRRRATLLRQSLTISGEQEPLHQSSLKNPAFLHEPCSVIERSGLVCKVQGEVAAGEWHPGLGWLAGEEERTSPWFRSFAVVAQMGWHEKKVVDWFRQQGCSPASIKTRGVQENPSQLIKRFKGDPGPWILALLRRGLQIEACILKELHPLTG
;
A
#
# COMPACT_ATOMS: atom_id res chain seq x y z
N MET A 1 26.08 -15.38 -2.33
CA MET A 1 25.17 -14.29 -2.82
C MET A 1 25.62 -12.91 -2.38
N ARG A 2 25.99 -12.69 -1.10
CA ARG A 2 26.45 -11.37 -0.59
C ARG A 2 27.58 -10.77 -1.43
N ASP A 3 28.61 -11.57 -1.74
CA ASP A 3 29.78 -11.12 -2.52
C ASP A 3 29.40 -10.71 -3.95
N ILE A 4 28.38 -11.35 -4.53
CA ILE A 4 27.92 -11.01 -5.89
C ILE A 4 27.19 -9.67 -5.90
N TRP A 5 26.37 -9.40 -4.88
CA TRP A 5 25.74 -8.08 -4.71
C TRP A 5 26.79 -6.99 -4.54
N GLN A 6 27.88 -7.24 -3.80
CA GLN A 6 28.99 -6.29 -3.69
C GLN A 6 29.69 -6.03 -5.03
N LYS A 7 29.90 -7.09 -5.86
CA LYS A 7 30.42 -6.93 -7.23
C LYS A 7 29.50 -6.08 -8.10
N LEU A 8 28.18 -6.28 -7.99
CA LEU A 8 27.21 -5.48 -8.75
C LEU A 8 27.19 -4.03 -8.30
N ILE A 9 27.18 -3.75 -6.99
CA ILE A 9 27.23 -2.41 -6.38
C ILE A 9 28.54 -1.68 -6.76
N SER A 10 29.66 -2.39 -6.82
CA SER A 10 30.97 -1.82 -7.18
C SER A 10 31.21 -1.63 -8.67
N GLY A 11 30.23 -1.99 -9.53
CA GLY A 11 30.33 -1.86 -10.99
C GLY A 11 31.11 -2.98 -11.70
N GLN A 12 31.62 -3.99 -10.97
CA GLN A 12 32.36 -5.09 -11.58
C GLN A 12 31.50 -5.92 -12.55
N LEU A 13 30.17 -5.88 -12.40
CA LEU A 13 29.20 -6.60 -13.24
C LEU A 13 28.48 -5.68 -14.25
N ASP A 14 28.88 -4.43 -14.44
CA ASP A 14 28.20 -3.48 -15.32
C ASP A 14 28.15 -3.95 -16.78
N SER A 15 29.23 -4.58 -17.29
CA SER A 15 29.23 -5.17 -18.63
C SER A 15 28.21 -6.31 -18.76
N LEU A 16 28.06 -7.14 -17.75
CA LEU A 16 27.07 -8.21 -17.72
C LEU A 16 25.65 -7.63 -17.60
N LEU A 17 25.46 -6.64 -16.73
CA LEU A 17 24.20 -5.92 -16.55
C LEU A 17 23.73 -5.29 -17.88
N HIS A 18 24.63 -4.60 -18.59
CA HIS A 18 24.32 -4.00 -19.88
C HIS A 18 23.92 -5.05 -20.94
N LYS A 19 24.67 -6.13 -21.06
CA LYS A 19 24.34 -7.23 -22.00
C LYS A 19 23.02 -7.93 -21.68
N ALA A 20 22.60 -7.93 -20.42
CA ALA A 20 21.39 -8.58 -19.95
C ALA A 20 20.13 -7.69 -20.06
N GLN A 21 20.25 -6.36 -20.30
CA GLN A 21 19.14 -5.40 -20.26
C GLN A 21 17.96 -5.80 -21.13
N ASP A 22 18.23 -6.29 -22.34
CA ASP A 22 17.21 -6.66 -23.32
C ASP A 22 16.86 -8.16 -23.31
N THR A 23 17.33 -8.90 -22.28
CA THR A 23 17.05 -10.33 -22.16
C THR A 23 15.59 -10.56 -21.70
N PRO A 24 14.74 -11.21 -22.52
CA PRO A 24 13.40 -11.57 -22.11
C PRO A 24 13.41 -12.53 -20.92
N GLN A 25 12.39 -12.42 -20.06
CA GLN A 25 12.22 -13.32 -18.93
C GLN A 25 11.99 -14.76 -19.44
N GLY A 26 12.78 -15.73 -18.92
CA GLY A 26 12.63 -17.14 -19.28
C GLY A 26 13.28 -17.55 -20.60
N ASP A 27 13.96 -16.65 -21.31
CA ASP A 27 14.73 -17.02 -22.53
C ASP A 27 16.00 -17.79 -22.16
N VAL A 28 15.88 -19.12 -22.21
CA VAL A 28 16.98 -20.06 -21.88
C VAL A 28 18.20 -19.87 -22.80
N ALA A 29 17.99 -19.55 -24.09
CA ALA A 29 19.07 -19.33 -25.04
C ALA A 29 19.83 -18.03 -24.73
N ALA A 30 19.11 -16.96 -24.35
CA ALA A 30 19.73 -15.71 -23.93
C ALA A 30 20.49 -15.89 -22.62
N ILE A 31 19.94 -16.58 -21.64
CA ILE A 31 20.64 -16.93 -20.37
C ILE A 31 21.92 -17.72 -20.66
N SER A 32 21.86 -18.71 -21.55
CA SER A 32 23.04 -19.49 -21.94
C SER A 32 24.13 -18.63 -22.60
N ARG A 33 23.76 -17.59 -23.38
CA ARG A 33 24.71 -16.63 -23.93
C ARG A 33 25.37 -15.76 -22.85
N LEU A 34 24.56 -15.29 -21.86
CA LEU A 34 25.08 -14.48 -20.75
C LEU A 34 26.08 -15.23 -19.88
N ARG A 35 25.93 -16.56 -19.72
CA ARG A 35 26.86 -17.43 -18.99
C ARG A 35 28.27 -17.50 -19.59
N LYS A 36 28.48 -17.01 -20.81
CA LYS A 36 29.82 -16.82 -21.37
C LYS A 36 30.54 -15.57 -20.81
N HIS A 37 29.82 -14.72 -20.11
CA HIS A 37 30.32 -13.44 -19.59
C HIS A 37 30.29 -13.32 -18.06
N GLY A 38 29.77 -14.35 -17.36
CA GLY A 38 29.73 -14.40 -15.90
C GLY A 38 29.35 -15.78 -15.40
N SER A 39 29.55 -16.03 -14.12
CA SER A 39 29.12 -17.28 -13.47
C SER A 39 27.59 -17.40 -13.48
N LEU A 40 27.09 -18.61 -13.16
CA LEU A 40 25.65 -18.85 -13.06
C LEU A 40 24.99 -17.93 -12.02
N GLU A 41 25.66 -17.76 -10.89
CA GLU A 41 25.19 -16.93 -9.78
C GLU A 41 25.21 -15.45 -10.14
N GLU A 42 26.25 -14.96 -10.83
CA GLU A 42 26.34 -13.59 -11.30
C GLU A 42 25.24 -13.24 -12.31
N VAL A 43 25.01 -14.15 -13.28
CA VAL A 43 23.91 -14.01 -14.25
C VAL A 43 22.56 -14.00 -13.54
N SER A 44 22.35 -14.88 -12.55
CA SER A 44 21.10 -14.94 -11.78
C SER A 44 20.81 -13.63 -11.04
N VAL A 45 21.80 -13.08 -10.32
CA VAL A 45 21.64 -11.83 -9.57
C VAL A 45 21.41 -10.64 -10.51
N VAL A 46 22.09 -10.57 -11.64
CA VAL A 46 21.90 -9.51 -12.64
C VAL A 46 20.48 -9.56 -13.23
N LEU A 47 19.99 -10.76 -13.58
CA LEU A 47 18.64 -10.92 -14.11
C LEU A 47 17.57 -10.62 -13.06
N GLU A 48 17.79 -10.98 -11.79
CA GLU A 48 16.94 -10.62 -10.67
C GLU A 48 16.84 -9.09 -10.51
N ALA A 49 17.96 -8.39 -10.51
CA ALA A 49 18.00 -6.94 -10.40
C ALA A 49 17.25 -6.24 -11.57
N LEU A 50 17.42 -6.73 -12.80
CA LEU A 50 16.71 -6.19 -13.97
C LEU A 50 15.21 -6.48 -13.92
N GLU A 51 14.80 -7.65 -13.45
CA GLU A 51 13.39 -7.97 -13.24
C GLU A 51 12.77 -7.09 -12.15
N ALA A 52 13.48 -6.88 -11.04
CA ALA A 52 13.05 -5.98 -9.99
C ALA A 52 12.87 -4.54 -10.50
N ARG A 53 13.77 -4.04 -11.35
CA ARG A 53 13.63 -2.74 -12.05
C ARG A 53 12.35 -2.69 -12.89
N ARG A 54 12.08 -3.72 -13.70
CA ARG A 54 10.86 -3.78 -14.54
C ARG A 54 9.59 -3.75 -13.70
N ARG A 55 9.52 -4.56 -12.64
CA ARG A 55 8.34 -4.69 -11.79
C ARG A 55 8.08 -3.49 -10.89
N SER A 56 9.09 -2.68 -10.61
CA SER A 56 8.97 -1.48 -9.77
C SER A 56 8.61 -0.21 -10.55
N ARG A 57 8.51 -0.28 -11.89
CA ARG A 57 8.05 0.85 -12.72
C ARG A 57 6.71 1.39 -12.24
N GLY A 58 6.60 2.72 -12.14
CA GLY A 58 5.39 3.40 -11.65
C GLY A 58 5.20 3.34 -10.13
N ARG A 59 5.99 2.53 -9.40
CA ARG A 59 6.00 2.48 -7.94
C ARG A 59 7.17 3.25 -7.34
N LEU A 60 8.36 3.07 -7.92
CA LEU A 60 9.60 3.74 -7.52
C LEU A 60 10.04 4.67 -8.66
N ARG A 61 10.26 5.97 -8.34
CA ARG A 61 10.67 6.99 -9.32
C ARG A 61 11.94 6.60 -10.06
N ASP A 62 12.96 6.20 -9.32
CA ASP A 62 14.28 5.91 -9.84
C ASP A 62 14.50 4.42 -10.12
N SER A 63 13.42 3.66 -10.32
CA SER A 63 13.44 2.21 -10.51
C SER A 63 14.39 1.72 -11.60
N GLN A 64 14.65 2.55 -12.63
CA GLN A 64 15.48 2.17 -13.78
C GLN A 64 16.99 2.17 -13.45
N THR A 65 17.40 2.94 -12.46
CA THR A 65 18.82 3.10 -12.08
C THR A 65 19.15 2.39 -10.77
N TRP A 66 18.17 2.15 -9.91
CA TRP A 66 18.36 1.51 -8.62
C TRP A 66 18.74 0.04 -8.75
N LEU A 67 19.53 -0.44 -7.81
CA LEU A 67 19.78 -1.86 -7.61
C LEU A 67 18.87 -2.38 -6.49
N MET A 68 18.20 -3.48 -6.76
CA MET A 68 17.30 -4.11 -5.81
C MET A 68 17.17 -5.61 -6.13
N ASP A 69 17.15 -6.42 -5.12
CA ASP A 69 16.74 -7.81 -5.21
C ASP A 69 15.20 -7.90 -5.16
N ARG A 70 14.67 -9.09 -5.38
CA ARG A 70 13.23 -9.33 -5.36
C ARG A 70 12.60 -8.92 -4.02
N GLU A 71 13.22 -9.29 -2.91
CA GLU A 71 12.69 -8.99 -1.58
C GLU A 71 12.69 -7.49 -1.30
N GLY A 72 13.80 -6.81 -1.54
CA GLY A 72 13.90 -5.35 -1.40
C GLY A 72 12.87 -4.61 -2.26
N MET A 73 12.67 -5.06 -3.52
CA MET A 73 11.66 -4.48 -4.41
C MET A 73 10.23 -4.69 -3.88
N GLU A 74 9.91 -5.90 -3.36
CA GLU A 74 8.57 -6.19 -2.85
C GLU A 74 8.25 -5.43 -1.55
N GLN A 75 9.26 -5.15 -0.72
CA GLN A 75 9.13 -4.44 0.55
C GLN A 75 9.28 -2.93 0.42
N ALA A 76 9.85 -2.45 -0.68
CA ALA A 76 10.09 -1.02 -0.90
C ALA A 76 8.81 -0.18 -0.81
N THR A 77 8.89 0.91 -0.08
CA THR A 77 7.84 1.92 -0.01
C THR A 77 7.68 2.61 -1.36
N ARG A 78 6.45 2.80 -1.84
CA ARG A 78 6.19 3.60 -3.06
C ARG A 78 6.70 5.01 -2.87
N THR A 79 7.24 5.63 -3.92
CA THR A 79 7.78 7.00 -3.82
C THR A 79 6.77 8.01 -3.28
N THR A 80 5.51 7.93 -3.72
CA THR A 80 4.43 8.82 -3.26
C THR A 80 4.19 8.71 -1.74
N VAL A 81 4.26 7.50 -1.20
CA VAL A 81 4.10 7.21 0.23
C VAL A 81 5.30 7.70 1.02
N ALA A 82 6.52 7.41 0.55
CA ALA A 82 7.76 7.84 1.20
C ALA A 82 7.86 9.38 1.25
N GLU A 83 7.50 10.07 0.16
CA GLU A 83 7.48 11.54 0.10
C GLU A 83 6.44 12.13 1.06
N HIS A 84 5.23 11.55 1.14
CA HIS A 84 4.23 11.98 2.10
C HIS A 84 4.72 11.85 3.54
N LYS A 85 5.28 10.70 3.91
CA LYS A 85 5.85 10.49 5.25
C LYS A 85 6.98 11.47 5.56
N ALA A 86 7.92 11.62 4.62
CA ALA A 86 9.04 12.56 4.77
C ALA A 86 8.55 14.00 4.95
N GLN A 87 7.59 14.45 4.15
CA GLN A 87 7.00 15.79 4.27
C GLN A 87 6.34 15.97 5.65
N ARG A 88 5.55 15.00 6.10
CA ARG A 88 4.87 15.06 7.40
C ARG A 88 5.87 15.11 8.55
N MET A 89 6.90 14.25 8.54
CA MET A 89 7.96 14.30 9.55
C MET A 89 8.65 15.66 9.55
N ARG A 90 9.10 16.14 8.40
CA ARG A 90 9.81 17.44 8.27
C ARG A 90 8.98 18.63 8.71
N SER A 91 7.67 18.59 8.50
CA SER A 91 6.77 19.65 8.99
C SER A 91 6.73 19.74 10.52
N ALA A 92 6.96 18.64 11.23
CA ALA A 92 6.97 18.60 12.69
C ALA A 92 8.36 18.87 13.29
N ILE A 93 9.43 18.27 12.71
CA ILE A 93 10.78 18.28 13.29
C ILE A 93 11.75 19.24 12.58
N GLY A 94 11.33 19.92 11.52
CA GLY A 94 12.20 20.83 10.77
C GLY A 94 13.41 20.13 10.13
N SER A 95 14.59 20.69 10.34
CA SER A 95 15.86 20.21 9.78
C SER A 95 16.63 19.24 10.67
N GLU A 96 16.04 18.71 11.73
CA GLU A 96 16.69 17.72 12.59
C GLU A 96 17.14 16.49 11.82
N THR A 97 18.22 15.85 12.27
CA THR A 97 18.68 14.59 11.69
C THR A 97 17.67 13.47 12.00
N VAL A 98 17.21 12.76 10.97
CA VAL A 98 16.32 11.59 11.13
C VAL A 98 17.14 10.32 11.09
N ILE A 99 16.85 9.37 11.95
CA ILE A 99 17.32 8.00 11.83
C ILE A 99 16.30 7.23 11.01
N ASP A 100 16.73 6.62 9.90
CA ASP A 100 15.92 5.68 9.11
C ASP A 100 16.38 4.25 9.41
N LEU A 101 15.67 3.58 10.30
CA LEU A 101 16.01 2.25 10.81
C LEU A 101 15.31 1.15 10.00
N CYS A 102 16.06 0.11 9.64
CA CYS A 102 15.68 -0.94 8.68
C CYS A 102 15.51 -0.34 7.27
N CYS A 103 16.53 0.39 6.81
CA CYS A 103 16.46 1.19 5.58
C CYS A 103 16.27 0.37 4.29
N GLY A 104 16.59 -0.92 4.30
CA GLY A 104 16.40 -1.83 3.18
C GLY A 104 17.15 -1.42 1.92
N ILE A 105 16.43 -1.03 0.87
CA ILE A 105 17.01 -0.53 -0.39
C ILE A 105 16.99 1.01 -0.49
N GLY A 106 16.56 1.72 0.57
CA GLY A 106 16.63 3.16 0.70
C GLY A 106 15.47 3.97 0.14
N SER A 107 14.29 3.36 -0.04
CA SER A 107 13.13 4.09 -0.60
C SER A 107 12.61 5.21 0.33
N ASP A 108 12.49 4.95 1.62
CA ASP A 108 12.15 5.97 2.62
C ASP A 108 13.33 6.91 2.87
N THR A 109 14.56 6.38 2.95
CA THR A 109 15.79 7.18 3.08
C THR A 109 15.90 8.24 1.99
N ALA A 110 15.62 7.88 0.72
CA ALA A 110 15.71 8.81 -0.41
C ALA A 110 14.74 9.99 -0.26
N ALA A 111 13.52 9.75 0.23
CA ALA A 111 12.55 10.81 0.47
C ALA A 111 12.94 11.69 1.67
N LEU A 112 13.35 11.09 2.78
CA LEU A 112 13.79 11.79 3.98
C LEU A 112 15.02 12.67 3.72
N ALA A 113 15.97 12.17 2.93
CA ALA A 113 17.23 12.88 2.61
C ALA A 113 17.05 14.07 1.64
N GLN A 114 15.89 14.21 0.97
CA GLN A 114 15.62 15.37 0.10
C GLN A 114 15.41 16.66 0.89
N SER A 115 14.98 16.57 2.13
CA SER A 115 14.57 17.72 2.93
C SER A 115 15.29 17.84 4.28
N GLY A 116 16.38 17.11 4.49
CA GLY A 116 17.21 17.22 5.68
C GLY A 116 18.16 16.04 5.89
N PRO A 117 19.04 16.09 6.89
CA PRO A 117 20.03 15.05 7.14
C PRO A 117 19.39 13.75 7.63
N VAL A 118 19.95 12.61 7.18
CA VAL A 118 19.49 11.26 7.54
C VAL A 118 20.66 10.36 7.90
N ILE A 119 20.51 9.58 8.97
CA ILE A 119 21.35 8.43 9.27
C ILE A 119 20.54 7.19 8.92
N TYR A 120 20.91 6.47 7.86
CA TYR A 120 20.21 5.25 7.48
C TYR A 120 20.92 4.02 8.04
N VAL A 121 20.12 3.14 8.63
CA VAL A 121 20.60 2.04 9.45
C VAL A 121 19.96 0.74 9.02
N ASP A 122 20.75 -0.29 8.83
CA ASP A 122 20.30 -1.67 8.69
C ASP A 122 21.28 -2.61 9.39
N HIS A 123 20.80 -3.78 9.82
CA HIS A 123 21.67 -4.82 10.40
C HIS A 123 22.45 -5.58 9.31
N ASP A 124 21.92 -5.61 8.07
CA ASP A 124 22.59 -6.21 6.91
C ASP A 124 23.43 -5.15 6.16
N PRO A 125 24.77 -5.25 6.18
CA PRO A 125 25.62 -4.32 5.45
C PRO A 125 25.36 -4.28 3.93
N VAL A 126 24.80 -5.33 3.32
CA VAL A 126 24.42 -5.28 1.90
C VAL A 126 23.26 -4.30 1.70
N ARG A 127 22.30 -4.25 2.62
CA ARG A 127 21.19 -3.27 2.57
C ARG A 127 21.71 -1.84 2.70
N VAL A 128 22.65 -1.60 3.61
CA VAL A 128 23.29 -0.28 3.77
C VAL A 128 24.02 0.14 2.48
N GLU A 129 24.77 -0.77 1.85
CA GLU A 129 25.48 -0.51 0.60
C GLU A 129 24.52 -0.31 -0.58
N LEU A 130 23.43 -1.10 -0.68
CA LEU A 130 22.38 -0.89 -1.67
C LEU A 130 21.72 0.49 -1.51
N THR A 131 21.39 0.87 -0.28
CA THR A 131 20.86 2.21 0.02
C THR A 131 21.83 3.29 -0.41
N ARG A 132 23.13 3.17 -0.08
CA ARG A 132 24.16 4.12 -0.49
C ARG A 132 24.25 4.25 -2.03
N PHE A 133 24.28 3.11 -2.73
CA PHE A 133 24.29 3.09 -4.19
C PHE A 133 23.06 3.77 -4.77
N ASN A 134 21.86 3.39 -4.31
CA ASN A 134 20.59 3.90 -4.81
C ASN A 134 20.43 5.41 -4.58
N LEU A 135 20.86 5.91 -3.42
CA LEU A 135 20.91 7.36 -3.16
C LEU A 135 21.82 8.10 -4.15
N GLY A 136 22.98 7.50 -4.50
CA GLY A 136 23.90 8.04 -5.52
C GLY A 136 23.29 8.07 -6.92
N GLN A 137 22.34 7.19 -7.23
CA GLN A 137 21.64 7.09 -8.51
C GLN A 137 20.31 7.85 -8.55
N SER A 138 19.89 8.44 -7.43
CA SER A 138 18.60 9.13 -7.36
C SER A 138 18.57 10.38 -8.22
N SER A 139 17.47 10.58 -8.95
CA SER A 139 17.25 11.75 -9.82
C SER A 139 17.20 13.07 -9.03
N ARG A 140 16.78 13.00 -7.78
CA ARG A 140 16.88 14.09 -6.81
C ARG A 140 18.06 13.81 -5.89
N LYS A 141 19.07 14.67 -5.93
CA LYS A 141 20.26 14.50 -5.08
C LYS A 141 19.86 14.54 -3.60
N PRO A 142 20.18 13.49 -2.83
CA PRO A 142 19.94 13.49 -1.40
C PRO A 142 20.83 14.54 -0.73
N GLY A 143 20.34 15.12 0.36
CA GLY A 143 21.16 15.91 1.28
C GLY A 143 22.16 15.04 2.05
N ASN A 144 22.64 15.55 3.20
CA ASN A 144 23.55 14.80 4.05
C ASN A 144 22.92 13.47 4.48
N SER A 145 23.51 12.37 4.04
CA SER A 145 23.06 11.01 4.36
C SER A 145 24.24 10.14 4.78
N HIS A 146 24.14 9.49 5.93
CA HIS A 146 25.23 8.73 6.55
C HIS A 146 24.84 7.28 6.75
N PRO A 147 25.63 6.32 6.28
CA PRO A 147 25.41 4.90 6.48
C PRO A 147 25.80 4.46 7.89
N LEU A 148 25.05 3.54 8.47
CA LEU A 148 25.42 2.85 9.69
C LEU A 148 24.94 1.40 9.64
N VAL A 149 25.84 0.46 9.86
CA VAL A 149 25.49 -0.95 10.07
C VAL A 149 25.30 -1.16 11.57
N ALA A 150 24.07 -1.41 12.03
CA ALA A 150 23.78 -1.65 13.44
C ALA A 150 22.50 -2.48 13.62
N ASP A 151 22.45 -3.20 14.74
CA ASP A 151 21.24 -3.91 15.17
C ASP A 151 20.31 -2.95 15.94
N ALA A 152 19.03 -2.96 15.61
CA ALA A 152 18.00 -2.20 16.31
C ALA A 152 17.95 -2.47 17.83
N LYS A 153 18.42 -3.65 18.26
CA LYS A 153 18.53 -4.00 19.68
C LYS A 153 19.54 -3.13 20.43
N CYS A 154 20.58 -2.68 19.74
CA CYS A 154 21.71 -1.94 20.32
C CYS A 154 22.05 -0.72 19.46
N LEU A 155 21.05 0.10 19.12
CA LEU A 155 21.25 1.29 18.29
C LEU A 155 22.17 2.31 18.99
N PRO A 156 23.41 2.55 18.48
CA PRO A 156 24.41 3.38 19.13
C PRO A 156 24.27 4.86 18.76
N LEU A 157 23.03 5.36 18.69
CA LEU A 157 22.70 6.73 18.33
C LEU A 157 21.93 7.43 19.44
N PRO A 158 22.02 8.77 19.54
CA PRO A 158 21.20 9.54 20.45
C PRO A 158 19.71 9.45 20.10
N PRO A 159 18.80 9.92 20.98
CA PRO A 159 17.35 9.88 20.74
C PRO A 159 16.88 10.95 19.73
N LEU A 160 17.34 10.85 18.48
CA LEU A 160 16.89 11.66 17.35
C LEU A 160 15.52 11.22 16.84
N PRO A 161 14.80 12.04 16.03
CA PRO A 161 13.63 11.60 15.30
C PRO A 161 13.90 10.30 14.53
N LEU A 162 12.95 9.36 14.60
CA LEU A 162 13.14 8.00 14.14
C LEU A 162 12.03 7.58 13.15
N HIS A 163 12.41 7.14 11.96
CA HIS A 163 11.58 6.36 11.08
C HIS A 163 11.98 4.88 11.22
N VAL A 164 11.01 3.97 11.29
CA VAL A 164 11.27 2.52 11.41
C VAL A 164 10.42 1.76 10.41
N ASP A 165 11.05 0.98 9.54
CA ASP A 165 10.39 0.03 8.65
C ASP A 165 10.71 -1.42 9.04
N PRO A 166 10.02 -1.98 10.04
CA PRO A 166 10.30 -3.33 10.51
C PRO A 166 9.90 -4.36 9.46
N ALA A 167 10.70 -5.43 9.31
CA ALA A 167 10.32 -6.55 8.46
C ALA A 167 9.03 -7.21 8.98
N ARG A 168 8.15 -7.60 8.05
CA ARG A 168 6.82 -8.19 8.33
C ARG A 168 6.69 -9.60 7.76
N ARG A 169 7.82 -10.27 7.56
CA ARG A 169 7.85 -11.65 7.07
C ARG A 169 8.63 -12.52 8.04
N ILE A 170 7.96 -13.57 8.53
CA ILE A 170 8.57 -14.64 9.29
C ILE A 170 8.42 -15.90 8.44
N ASP A 171 9.51 -16.57 8.12
CA ASP A 171 9.55 -17.79 7.30
C ASP A 171 8.79 -17.65 5.95
N GLY A 172 8.93 -16.48 5.29
CA GLY A 172 8.29 -16.19 4.01
C GLY A 172 6.80 -15.85 4.08
N ARG A 173 6.17 -15.92 5.27
CA ARG A 173 4.76 -15.56 5.48
C ARG A 173 4.65 -14.11 5.95
N ARG A 174 3.70 -13.38 5.35
CA ARG A 174 3.40 -12.00 5.74
C ARG A 174 2.68 -11.98 7.09
N VAL A 175 3.21 -11.23 8.03
CA VAL A 175 2.58 -10.98 9.34
C VAL A 175 1.84 -9.66 9.30
N HIS A 176 0.64 -9.63 9.85
CA HIS A 176 -0.24 -8.46 9.83
C HIS A 176 -0.37 -7.80 11.21
N ASP A 177 0.13 -8.44 12.26
CA ASP A 177 0.04 -7.98 13.64
C ASP A 177 1.35 -7.35 14.11
N PHE A 178 1.26 -6.48 15.12
CA PHE A 178 2.40 -5.81 15.75
C PHE A 178 3.37 -6.82 16.37
N GLU A 179 2.84 -7.90 16.96
CA GLU A 179 3.63 -8.97 17.61
C GLU A 179 4.54 -9.73 16.63
N GLY A 180 4.24 -9.73 15.36
CA GLY A 180 5.03 -10.42 14.35
C GLY A 180 6.02 -9.54 13.59
N MET A 181 6.25 -8.31 14.02
CA MET A 181 7.26 -7.42 13.41
C MET A 181 8.67 -7.81 13.83
N VAL A 182 9.66 -7.51 12.99
CA VAL A 182 11.08 -7.71 13.28
C VAL A 182 11.83 -6.39 12.99
N PRO A 183 12.37 -5.71 14.02
CA PRO A 183 12.49 -6.10 15.43
C PRO A 183 11.12 -6.23 16.13
N GLY A 184 11.07 -7.11 17.13
CA GLY A 184 9.83 -7.43 17.85
C GLY A 184 9.30 -6.31 18.75
N PRO A 185 8.09 -6.50 19.32
CA PRO A 185 7.37 -5.50 20.11
C PRO A 185 8.15 -4.90 21.27
N GLU A 186 8.94 -5.71 21.96
CA GLU A 186 9.77 -5.25 23.08
C GLU A 186 10.76 -4.17 22.63
N ILE A 187 11.43 -4.40 21.51
CA ILE A 187 12.42 -3.47 20.97
C ILE A 187 11.72 -2.23 20.41
N LEU A 188 10.62 -2.42 19.66
CA LEU A 188 9.84 -1.31 19.10
C LEU A 188 9.29 -0.40 20.21
N ASN A 189 8.72 -0.95 21.27
CA ASN A 189 8.23 -0.18 22.43
C ASN A 189 9.37 0.58 23.13
N ARG A 190 10.54 -0.05 23.28
CA ARG A 190 11.72 0.62 23.84
C ARG A 190 12.19 1.79 22.96
N LEU A 191 12.21 1.61 21.63
CA LEU A 191 12.55 2.68 20.68
C LEU A 191 11.54 3.82 20.74
N ILE A 192 10.24 3.51 20.76
CA ILE A 192 9.17 4.51 20.90
C ILE A 192 9.29 5.29 22.20
N GLY A 193 9.59 4.61 23.31
CA GLY A 193 9.78 5.27 24.61
C GLY A 193 11.07 6.08 24.74
N ARG A 194 12.10 5.78 23.92
CA ARG A 194 13.39 6.47 23.94
C ARG A 194 13.42 7.71 23.05
N HIS A 195 12.73 7.67 21.90
CA HIS A 195 12.77 8.72 20.89
C HIS A 195 11.53 9.61 20.98
N HIS A 196 11.70 10.93 20.95
CA HIS A 196 10.60 11.89 21.10
C HIS A 196 9.67 11.98 19.88
N SER A 197 10.13 11.54 18.73
CA SER A 197 9.41 11.60 17.46
C SER A 197 9.62 10.31 16.68
N VAL A 198 8.60 9.44 16.57
CA VAL A 198 8.72 8.15 15.91
C VAL A 198 7.64 7.97 14.84
N ALA A 199 8.05 7.58 13.64
CA ALA A 199 7.19 7.08 12.57
C ALA A 199 7.45 5.58 12.37
N LEU A 200 6.49 4.74 12.74
CA LEU A 200 6.58 3.28 12.60
C LEU A 200 5.70 2.82 11.44
N LYS A 201 6.32 2.26 10.40
CA LYS A 201 5.61 1.68 9.27
C LYS A 201 4.90 0.40 9.67
N CYS A 202 3.63 0.32 9.31
CA CYS A 202 2.74 -0.80 9.57
C CYS A 202 2.14 -1.34 8.26
N GLY A 203 1.60 -2.54 8.31
CA GLY A 203 0.75 -3.04 7.22
C GLY A 203 -0.62 -2.36 7.25
N PRO A 204 -1.27 -2.18 6.08
CA PRO A 204 -2.59 -1.57 6.06
C PRO A 204 -3.66 -2.42 6.78
N GLY A 205 -3.37 -3.69 7.03
CA GLY A 205 -4.23 -4.61 7.80
C GLY A 205 -4.00 -4.62 9.30
N ILE A 206 -3.15 -3.73 9.84
CA ILE A 206 -2.80 -3.74 11.26
C ILE A 206 -4.02 -3.55 12.18
N SER A 207 -4.04 -4.25 13.31
CA SER A 207 -5.04 -4.06 14.38
C SER A 207 -4.62 -2.89 15.25
N VAL A 208 -5.50 -1.88 15.37
CA VAL A 208 -5.22 -0.63 16.11
C VAL A 208 -5.12 -0.88 17.61
N GLU A 209 -5.91 -1.84 18.10
CA GLU A 209 -6.01 -2.18 19.53
C GLU A 209 -4.71 -2.73 20.11
N LYS A 210 -3.87 -3.29 19.24
CA LYS A 210 -2.58 -3.89 19.62
C LYS A 210 -1.39 -2.94 19.47
N LEU A 211 -1.62 -1.76 18.90
CA LEU A 211 -0.57 -0.75 18.70
C LEU A 211 -0.31 0.08 19.96
N PRO A 212 0.94 0.52 20.17
CA PRO A 212 1.27 1.54 21.16
C PRO A 212 0.42 2.81 20.99
N PRO A 213 0.37 3.68 22.04
CA PRO A 213 -0.24 4.99 21.92
C PRO A 213 0.36 5.82 20.79
N GLY A 214 -0.48 6.56 20.06
CA GLY A 214 -0.08 7.39 18.92
C GLY A 214 -1.22 7.56 17.95
N GLU A 215 -0.99 8.27 16.87
CA GLU A 215 -1.91 8.45 15.76
C GLU A 215 -1.59 7.43 14.65
N ILE A 216 -2.59 6.70 14.17
CA ILE A 216 -2.41 5.81 13.01
C ILE A 216 -3.00 6.44 11.77
N GLU A 217 -2.20 6.50 10.70
CA GLU A 217 -2.57 7.01 9.40
C GLU A 217 -2.56 5.88 8.37
N TRP A 218 -3.68 5.67 7.69
CA TRP A 218 -3.76 4.79 6.52
C TRP A 218 -3.59 5.60 5.25
N LEU A 219 -2.84 5.04 4.30
CA LEU A 219 -2.45 5.70 3.06
C LEU A 219 -2.96 4.91 1.86
N GLN A 220 -3.69 5.58 0.97
CA GLN A 220 -4.16 5.03 -0.30
C GLN A 220 -3.51 5.78 -1.47
N ASP A 221 -2.94 5.02 -2.43
CA ASP A 221 -2.37 5.54 -3.67
C ASP A 221 -3.17 5.00 -4.86
N GLY A 222 -3.95 5.86 -5.48
CA GLY A 222 -4.96 5.45 -6.47
C GLY A 222 -6.00 4.53 -5.82
N ASN A 223 -6.15 3.32 -6.36
CA ASN A 223 -7.11 2.33 -5.83
C ASN A 223 -6.50 1.40 -4.76
N ASP A 224 -5.21 1.50 -4.50
CA ASP A 224 -4.51 0.60 -3.59
C ASP A 224 -4.37 1.20 -2.19
N LEU A 225 -4.89 0.50 -1.19
CA LEU A 225 -4.55 0.75 0.21
C LEU A 225 -3.14 0.17 0.45
N VAL A 226 -2.15 1.05 0.60
CA VAL A 226 -0.73 0.65 0.48
C VAL A 226 -0.01 0.47 1.80
N GLU A 227 -0.30 1.33 2.78
CA GLU A 227 0.43 1.36 4.04
C GLU A 227 -0.44 1.90 5.18
N ALA A 228 -0.07 1.58 6.41
CA ALA A 228 -0.42 2.34 7.60
C ALA A 228 0.86 2.77 8.30
N THR A 229 0.87 3.96 8.91
CA THR A 229 2.00 4.49 9.68
C THR A 229 1.51 4.91 11.05
N LEU A 230 2.15 4.39 12.10
CA LEU A 230 1.94 4.85 13.47
C LEU A 230 2.88 6.01 13.76
N TRP A 231 2.31 7.15 14.09
CA TRP A 231 2.99 8.38 14.48
C TRP A 231 2.97 8.52 16.00
N CYS A 232 4.14 8.65 16.62
CA CYS A 232 4.28 8.75 18.08
C CYS A 232 5.05 10.02 18.47
N GLY A 233 4.83 10.46 19.72
CA GLY A 233 5.47 11.65 20.26
C GLY A 233 5.07 12.91 19.49
N ASP A 234 6.03 13.79 19.16
CA ASP A 234 5.78 15.07 18.51
C ASP A 234 5.21 14.95 17.08
N LEU A 235 5.27 13.74 16.48
CA LEU A 235 4.66 13.48 15.18
C LEU A 235 3.17 13.18 15.25
N ALA A 236 2.67 12.77 16.43
CA ALA A 236 1.25 12.44 16.62
C ALA A 236 0.42 13.69 16.83
N GLN A 237 -0.76 13.73 16.23
CA GLN A 237 -1.78 14.71 16.57
C GLN A 237 -2.69 14.20 17.68
N SER A 238 -3.59 15.04 18.19
CA SER A 238 -4.51 14.70 19.28
C SER A 238 -5.59 13.67 18.93
N VAL A 239 -5.60 13.17 17.70
CA VAL A 239 -6.57 12.20 17.19
C VAL A 239 -5.92 10.83 16.99
N ARG A 240 -6.70 9.75 17.18
CA ARG A 240 -6.18 8.40 17.04
C ARG A 240 -6.08 7.93 15.60
N ARG A 241 -6.94 8.40 14.69
CA ARG A 241 -7.11 7.85 13.35
C ARG A 241 -7.01 8.92 12.27
N ARG A 242 -6.38 8.58 11.15
CA ARG A 242 -6.24 9.42 9.96
C ARG A 242 -6.35 8.56 8.70
N ALA A 243 -6.99 9.09 7.67
CA ALA A 243 -7.06 8.52 6.33
C ALA A 243 -6.57 9.54 5.31
N THR A 244 -5.70 9.12 4.39
CA THR A 244 -5.12 10.00 3.37
C THR A 244 -5.23 9.37 1.98
N LEU A 245 -5.85 10.09 1.05
CA LEU A 245 -5.84 9.83 -0.40
C LEU A 245 -4.68 10.60 -1.01
N LEU A 246 -3.58 9.91 -1.32
CA LEU A 246 -2.32 10.56 -1.72
C LEU A 246 -2.44 11.33 -3.04
N ARG A 247 -3.08 10.76 -4.06
CA ARG A 247 -3.22 11.40 -5.37
C ARG A 247 -4.08 12.64 -5.35
N GLN A 248 -5.12 12.63 -4.52
CA GLN A 248 -6.04 13.76 -4.35
C GLN A 248 -5.52 14.78 -3.33
N SER A 249 -4.46 14.46 -2.59
CA SER A 249 -3.94 15.26 -1.47
C SER A 249 -5.03 15.56 -0.42
N LEU A 250 -5.92 14.61 -0.18
CA LEU A 250 -7.01 14.73 0.78
C LEU A 250 -6.70 13.91 2.02
N THR A 251 -6.95 14.53 3.16
CA THR A 251 -6.76 13.89 4.47
C THR A 251 -7.95 14.18 5.37
N ILE A 252 -8.38 13.16 6.10
CA ILE A 252 -9.36 13.29 7.18
C ILE A 252 -8.85 12.60 8.43
N SER A 253 -9.17 13.13 9.59
CA SER A 253 -8.77 12.58 10.88
C SER A 253 -9.90 12.70 11.91
N GLY A 254 -9.85 11.88 12.93
CA GLY A 254 -10.84 11.87 13.99
C GLY A 254 -10.90 10.55 14.74
N GLU A 255 -12.01 10.36 15.44
CA GLU A 255 -12.34 9.11 16.11
C GLU A 255 -13.41 8.34 15.31
N GLN A 256 -13.39 7.03 15.46
CA GLN A 256 -14.42 6.16 14.90
C GLN A 256 -15.73 6.35 15.68
N GLU A 257 -16.80 6.58 14.95
CA GLU A 257 -18.15 6.71 15.49
C GLU A 257 -19.11 5.77 14.74
N PRO A 258 -20.25 5.40 15.35
CA PRO A 258 -21.31 4.64 14.66
C PRO A 258 -21.77 5.38 13.40
N LEU A 259 -22.06 4.63 12.34
CA LEU A 259 -22.67 5.18 11.14
C LEU A 259 -24.15 5.48 11.34
N HIS A 260 -24.62 6.56 10.74
CA HIS A 260 -26.06 6.77 10.59
C HIS A 260 -26.62 5.66 9.72
N GLN A 261 -27.77 5.11 10.14
CA GLN A 261 -28.42 4.02 9.41
C GLN A 261 -29.44 4.56 8.43
N SER A 262 -29.49 3.95 7.24
CA SER A 262 -30.51 4.24 6.24
C SER A 262 -31.75 3.36 6.46
N SER A 263 -32.94 3.96 6.40
CA SER A 263 -34.22 3.24 6.41
C SER A 263 -34.69 2.81 5.01
N LEU A 264 -33.94 3.16 3.97
CA LEU A 264 -34.32 2.91 2.58
C LEU A 264 -34.38 1.41 2.27
N LYS A 265 -35.52 0.95 1.74
CA LYS A 265 -35.66 -0.43 1.24
C LYS A 265 -35.10 -0.56 -0.17
N ASN A 266 -35.40 0.40 -1.04
CA ASN A 266 -34.99 0.44 -2.43
C ASN A 266 -34.27 1.79 -2.70
N PRO A 267 -32.98 1.89 -2.37
CA PRO A 267 -32.23 3.12 -2.58
C PRO A 267 -32.05 3.40 -4.07
N ALA A 268 -32.08 4.68 -4.46
CA ALA A 268 -31.75 5.09 -5.81
C ALA A 268 -30.23 5.05 -6.06
N PHE A 269 -29.44 5.24 -5.00
CA PHE A 269 -27.99 5.26 -5.07
C PHE A 269 -27.35 4.41 -3.95
N LEU A 270 -26.23 3.78 -4.30
CA LEU A 270 -25.35 3.10 -3.36
C LEU A 270 -23.94 3.66 -3.43
N HIS A 271 -23.30 3.78 -2.27
CA HIS A 271 -21.95 4.34 -2.16
C HIS A 271 -21.07 3.34 -1.41
N GLU A 272 -19.99 2.92 -2.09
CA GLU A 272 -18.96 2.05 -1.55
C GLU A 272 -17.81 2.91 -1.02
N PRO A 273 -17.49 2.89 0.28
CA PRO A 273 -16.35 3.61 0.80
C PRO A 273 -15.05 3.13 0.14
N CYS A 274 -14.12 4.04 -0.16
CA CYS A 274 -12.79 3.65 -0.57
C CYS A 274 -12.05 2.94 0.58
N SER A 275 -11.05 2.12 0.24
CA SER A 275 -10.42 1.23 1.21
C SER A 275 -9.78 1.97 2.39
N VAL A 276 -9.24 3.17 2.18
CA VAL A 276 -8.60 3.94 3.25
C VAL A 276 -9.61 4.45 4.28
N ILE A 277 -10.77 4.94 3.83
CA ILE A 277 -11.77 5.50 4.76
C ILE A 277 -12.51 4.38 5.50
N GLU A 278 -12.74 3.23 4.83
CA GLU A 278 -13.31 2.05 5.46
C GLU A 278 -12.34 1.49 6.52
N ARG A 279 -11.05 1.31 6.15
CA ARG A 279 -10.06 0.71 7.04
C ARG A 279 -9.73 1.58 8.25
N SER A 280 -9.71 2.88 8.07
CA SER A 280 -9.51 3.82 9.18
C SER A 280 -10.72 3.91 10.13
N GLY A 281 -11.90 3.43 9.72
CA GLY A 281 -13.15 3.56 10.47
C GLY A 281 -13.73 4.98 10.46
N LEU A 282 -13.29 5.84 9.54
CA LEU A 282 -13.69 7.26 9.48
C LEU A 282 -14.82 7.55 8.48
N VAL A 283 -15.53 6.52 8.00
CA VAL A 283 -16.70 6.69 7.12
C VAL A 283 -17.73 7.64 7.74
N CYS A 284 -17.93 7.58 9.07
CA CYS A 284 -18.80 8.49 9.82
C CYS A 284 -18.51 9.97 9.62
N LYS A 285 -17.25 10.34 9.34
CA LYS A 285 -16.84 11.74 9.16
C LYS A 285 -17.18 12.28 7.77
N VAL A 286 -17.41 11.43 6.79
CA VAL A 286 -17.63 11.80 5.37
C VAL A 286 -18.96 11.30 4.80
N GLN A 287 -19.72 10.49 5.53
CA GLN A 287 -21.00 9.96 5.02
C GLN A 287 -22.00 11.07 4.65
N GLY A 288 -21.95 12.23 5.32
CA GLY A 288 -22.78 13.39 5.00
C GLY A 288 -22.50 13.98 3.61
N GLU A 289 -21.30 13.78 3.04
CA GLU A 289 -20.96 14.28 1.70
C GLU A 289 -21.80 13.61 0.61
N VAL A 290 -22.22 12.36 0.82
CA VAL A 290 -23.09 11.62 -0.10
C VAL A 290 -24.55 11.57 0.37
N ALA A 291 -24.90 12.30 1.44
CA ALA A 291 -26.27 12.36 2.01
C ALA A 291 -26.89 10.97 2.20
N ALA A 292 -26.11 10.00 2.68
CA ALA A 292 -26.50 8.59 2.76
C ALA A 292 -26.23 8.01 4.14
N GLY A 293 -26.95 6.96 4.50
CA GLY A 293 -26.73 6.17 5.71
C GLY A 293 -26.31 4.73 5.37
N GLU A 294 -25.72 4.01 6.33
CA GLU A 294 -25.40 2.61 6.14
C GLU A 294 -26.67 1.83 5.83
N TRP A 295 -26.68 1.08 4.72
CA TRP A 295 -27.88 0.41 4.23
C TRP A 295 -28.32 -0.75 5.12
N HIS A 296 -27.36 -1.40 5.77
CA HIS A 296 -27.60 -2.42 6.77
C HIS A 296 -26.42 -2.46 7.74
N PRO A 297 -26.65 -2.59 9.06
CA PRO A 297 -25.57 -2.62 10.05
C PRO A 297 -24.46 -3.62 9.70
N GLY A 298 -23.22 -3.16 9.64
CA GLY A 298 -22.06 -3.97 9.32
C GLY A 298 -21.86 -4.29 7.84
N LEU A 299 -22.72 -3.77 6.94
CA LEU A 299 -22.55 -3.93 5.50
C LEU A 299 -21.40 -3.06 4.95
N GLY A 300 -21.22 -1.86 5.53
CA GLY A 300 -20.22 -0.89 5.10
C GLY A 300 -20.59 -0.11 3.84
N TRP A 301 -21.68 -0.44 3.14
CA TRP A 301 -22.19 0.31 2.00
C TRP A 301 -23.29 1.27 2.45
N LEU A 302 -23.25 2.50 1.89
CA LEU A 302 -24.25 3.52 2.21
C LEU A 302 -25.32 3.57 1.13
N ALA A 303 -26.57 3.90 1.56
CA ALA A 303 -27.74 4.01 0.68
C ALA A 303 -28.32 5.43 0.76
N GLY A 304 -28.55 6.04 -0.40
CA GLY A 304 -29.08 7.41 -0.55
C GLY A 304 -30.16 7.50 -1.63
N GLU A 305 -30.87 8.62 -1.65
CA GLU A 305 -31.90 8.95 -2.64
C GLU A 305 -31.42 9.98 -3.67
N GLU A 306 -30.35 10.72 -3.37
CA GLU A 306 -29.83 11.79 -4.21
C GLU A 306 -28.56 11.34 -4.92
N GLU A 307 -28.39 11.82 -6.16
CA GLU A 307 -27.14 11.66 -6.89
C GLU A 307 -26.06 12.56 -6.27
N ARG A 308 -25.16 11.95 -5.54
CA ARG A 308 -24.01 12.63 -4.94
C ARG A 308 -22.74 11.85 -5.14
N THR A 309 -21.62 12.54 -5.24
CA THR A 309 -20.29 11.97 -5.36
C THR A 309 -19.34 12.60 -4.35
N SER A 310 -18.36 11.82 -3.95
CA SER A 310 -17.30 12.26 -3.05
C SER A 310 -16.03 11.46 -3.35
N PRO A 311 -14.84 12.03 -3.22
CA PRO A 311 -13.59 11.29 -3.45
C PRO A 311 -13.40 10.10 -2.48
N TRP A 312 -14.14 10.07 -1.38
CA TRP A 312 -14.11 8.99 -0.39
C TRP A 312 -14.98 7.79 -0.73
N PHE A 313 -15.80 7.90 -1.80
CA PHE A 313 -16.75 6.86 -2.19
C PHE A 313 -16.73 6.59 -3.70
N ARG A 314 -16.91 5.33 -4.07
CA ARG A 314 -17.40 4.99 -5.40
C ARG A 314 -18.92 5.01 -5.36
N SER A 315 -19.53 5.84 -6.19
CA SER A 315 -20.97 6.07 -6.19
C SER A 315 -21.64 5.41 -7.39
N PHE A 316 -22.77 4.79 -7.16
CA PHE A 316 -23.50 4.01 -8.15
C PHE A 316 -24.97 4.35 -8.15
N ALA A 317 -25.57 4.51 -9.33
CA ALA A 317 -27.04 4.46 -9.51
C ALA A 317 -27.52 3.02 -9.49
N VAL A 318 -28.59 2.74 -8.80
CA VAL A 318 -29.22 1.41 -8.75
C VAL A 318 -30.16 1.29 -9.95
N VAL A 319 -29.77 0.47 -10.95
CA VAL A 319 -30.55 0.24 -12.16
C VAL A 319 -31.65 -0.79 -11.90
N ALA A 320 -31.34 -1.83 -11.14
CA ALA A 320 -32.30 -2.84 -10.70
C ALA A 320 -31.87 -3.44 -9.37
N GLN A 321 -32.84 -3.84 -8.57
CA GLN A 321 -32.64 -4.54 -7.30
C GLN A 321 -33.59 -5.73 -7.21
N MET A 322 -33.09 -6.86 -6.74
CA MET A 322 -33.89 -8.07 -6.52
C MET A 322 -33.22 -8.98 -5.51
N GLY A 323 -34.01 -9.84 -4.86
CA GLY A 323 -33.42 -10.92 -4.03
C GLY A 323 -32.51 -11.81 -4.90
N TRP A 324 -31.36 -12.21 -4.33
CA TRP A 324 -30.41 -13.05 -5.04
C TRP A 324 -31.00 -14.38 -5.45
N HIS A 325 -31.12 -14.56 -6.73
CA HIS A 325 -31.45 -15.83 -7.38
C HIS A 325 -30.70 -15.87 -8.70
N GLU A 326 -29.71 -16.74 -8.82
CA GLU A 326 -28.78 -16.78 -9.95
C GLU A 326 -29.50 -16.72 -11.30
N LYS A 327 -30.50 -17.60 -11.53
CA LYS A 327 -31.21 -17.66 -12.79
C LYS A 327 -31.89 -16.33 -13.16
N LYS A 328 -32.54 -15.67 -12.19
CA LYS A 328 -33.22 -14.38 -12.44
C LYS A 328 -32.22 -13.29 -12.84
N VAL A 329 -31.06 -13.24 -12.18
CA VAL A 329 -30.01 -12.24 -12.47
C VAL A 329 -29.37 -12.54 -13.81
N VAL A 330 -29.06 -13.81 -14.12
CA VAL A 330 -28.52 -14.20 -15.45
C VAL A 330 -29.53 -13.89 -16.55
N ASP A 331 -30.83 -14.14 -16.33
CA ASP A 331 -31.88 -13.85 -17.32
C ASP A 331 -32.02 -12.33 -17.54
N TRP A 332 -31.86 -11.51 -16.49
CA TRP A 332 -31.85 -10.06 -16.62
C TRP A 332 -30.70 -9.59 -17.54
N PHE A 333 -29.47 -10.03 -17.30
CA PHE A 333 -28.31 -9.67 -18.12
C PHE A 333 -28.46 -10.19 -19.56
N ARG A 334 -29.01 -11.38 -19.74
CA ARG A 334 -29.29 -11.93 -21.06
C ARG A 334 -30.29 -11.07 -21.85
N GLN A 335 -31.34 -10.57 -21.22
CA GLN A 335 -32.30 -9.64 -21.81
C GLN A 335 -31.66 -8.32 -22.23
N GLN A 336 -30.62 -7.90 -21.52
CA GLN A 336 -29.84 -6.71 -21.88
C GLN A 336 -28.76 -7.00 -22.95
N GLY A 337 -28.58 -8.24 -23.40
CA GLY A 337 -27.60 -8.64 -24.38
C GLY A 337 -26.13 -8.56 -23.92
N CYS A 338 -25.85 -8.58 -22.63
CA CYS A 338 -24.50 -8.42 -22.10
C CYS A 338 -24.25 -9.27 -20.84
N SER A 339 -23.00 -9.28 -20.38
CA SER A 339 -22.58 -9.76 -19.06
C SER A 339 -22.25 -8.58 -18.12
N PRO A 340 -22.17 -8.78 -16.79
CA PRO A 340 -21.70 -7.73 -15.90
C PRO A 340 -20.24 -7.36 -16.21
N ALA A 341 -19.89 -6.07 -16.12
CA ALA A 341 -18.51 -5.58 -16.25
C ALA A 341 -17.62 -6.11 -15.11
N SER A 342 -18.20 -6.23 -13.91
CA SER A 342 -17.55 -6.84 -12.76
C SER A 342 -18.61 -7.30 -11.75
N ILE A 343 -18.19 -8.13 -10.81
CA ILE A 343 -19.04 -8.60 -9.70
C ILE A 343 -18.40 -8.19 -8.39
N LYS A 344 -19.17 -7.55 -7.52
CA LYS A 344 -18.81 -7.20 -6.15
C LYS A 344 -19.60 -8.07 -5.16
N THR A 345 -18.97 -8.48 -4.10
CA THR A 345 -19.63 -9.26 -3.03
C THR A 345 -19.31 -8.65 -1.67
N ARG A 346 -20.33 -8.59 -0.78
CA ARG A 346 -20.14 -8.15 0.59
C ARG A 346 -20.98 -9.03 1.54
N GLY A 347 -20.29 -9.72 2.45
CA GLY A 347 -20.92 -10.65 3.39
C GLY A 347 -21.50 -11.93 2.74
N VAL A 348 -21.13 -12.24 1.51
CA VAL A 348 -21.57 -13.39 0.71
C VAL A 348 -20.41 -14.32 0.42
N GLN A 349 -20.64 -15.62 0.38
CA GLN A 349 -19.61 -16.63 0.11
C GLN A 349 -19.35 -16.87 -1.39
N GLU A 350 -20.13 -16.24 -2.27
CA GLU A 350 -19.97 -16.38 -3.73
C GLU A 350 -18.59 -15.83 -4.18
N ASN A 351 -17.90 -16.61 -5.02
CA ASN A 351 -16.65 -16.20 -5.62
C ASN A 351 -16.89 -15.40 -6.91
N PRO A 352 -16.57 -14.09 -6.96
CA PRO A 352 -16.84 -13.26 -8.13
C PRO A 352 -16.20 -13.78 -9.42
N SER A 353 -14.97 -14.32 -9.35
CA SER A 353 -14.23 -14.83 -10.50
C SER A 353 -14.80 -16.13 -11.08
N GLN A 354 -15.52 -16.90 -10.27
CA GLN A 354 -16.26 -18.09 -10.74
C GLN A 354 -17.64 -17.72 -11.21
N LEU A 355 -18.32 -16.82 -10.50
CA LEU A 355 -19.68 -16.41 -10.80
C LEU A 355 -19.75 -15.68 -12.16
N ILE A 356 -18.80 -14.83 -12.49
CA ILE A 356 -18.80 -14.07 -13.74
C ILE A 356 -18.78 -14.98 -14.98
N LYS A 357 -18.21 -16.18 -14.89
CA LYS A 357 -18.13 -17.16 -15.99
C LYS A 357 -19.51 -17.76 -16.36
N ARG A 358 -20.53 -17.57 -15.50
CA ARG A 358 -21.90 -18.05 -15.74
C ARG A 358 -22.71 -17.11 -16.63
N PHE A 359 -22.22 -15.87 -16.80
CA PHE A 359 -22.83 -14.89 -17.70
C PHE A 359 -22.25 -15.03 -19.11
N LYS A 360 -23.10 -14.88 -20.13
CA LYS A 360 -22.73 -14.94 -21.54
C LYS A 360 -22.83 -13.55 -22.15
N GLY A 361 -22.02 -13.29 -23.17
CA GLY A 361 -21.98 -12.02 -23.86
C GLY A 361 -20.82 -11.15 -23.42
N ASP A 362 -20.60 -10.05 -24.13
CA ASP A 362 -19.56 -9.09 -23.83
C ASP A 362 -19.88 -8.31 -22.54
N PRO A 363 -18.87 -7.81 -21.82
CA PRO A 363 -19.09 -6.97 -20.66
C PRO A 363 -19.92 -5.72 -21.00
N GLY A 364 -21.05 -5.55 -20.31
CA GLY A 364 -21.88 -4.35 -20.40
C GLY A 364 -21.42 -3.25 -19.44
N PRO A 365 -22.18 -2.14 -19.34
CA PRO A 365 -21.82 -0.99 -18.50
C PRO A 365 -22.17 -1.18 -17.01
N TRP A 366 -22.71 -2.32 -16.64
CA TRP A 366 -23.25 -2.53 -15.29
C TRP A 366 -22.38 -3.45 -14.44
N ILE A 367 -22.38 -3.16 -13.14
CA ILE A 367 -21.73 -3.95 -12.09
C ILE A 367 -22.83 -4.74 -11.38
N LEU A 368 -22.60 -6.01 -11.12
CA LEU A 368 -23.45 -6.80 -10.23
C LEU A 368 -22.88 -6.74 -8.80
N ALA A 369 -23.65 -6.22 -7.84
CA ALA A 369 -23.30 -6.27 -6.43
C ALA A 369 -24.21 -7.26 -5.68
N LEU A 370 -23.61 -8.23 -5.01
CA LEU A 370 -24.30 -9.15 -4.10
C LEU A 370 -24.03 -8.73 -2.67
N LEU A 371 -25.05 -8.20 -2.00
CA LEU A 371 -24.95 -7.56 -0.69
C LEU A 371 -25.81 -8.30 0.32
N ARG A 372 -25.24 -8.70 1.45
CA ARG A 372 -26.00 -9.38 2.52
C ARG A 372 -26.71 -8.35 3.39
N ARG A 373 -28.05 -8.47 3.46
CA ARG A 373 -28.90 -7.73 4.40
C ARG A 373 -29.55 -8.68 5.38
N GLY A 374 -28.96 -8.83 6.55
CA GLY A 374 -29.41 -9.81 7.54
C GLY A 374 -29.33 -11.24 7.00
N LEU A 375 -30.47 -11.90 6.89
CA LEU A 375 -30.56 -13.26 6.34
C LEU A 375 -30.70 -13.31 4.82
N GLN A 376 -30.97 -12.19 4.16
CA GLN A 376 -31.19 -12.12 2.72
C GLN A 376 -29.95 -11.63 1.99
N ILE A 377 -29.80 -12.03 0.75
CA ILE A 377 -28.81 -11.50 -0.18
C ILE A 377 -29.56 -10.72 -1.26
N GLU A 378 -29.23 -9.46 -1.41
CA GLU A 378 -29.73 -8.58 -2.47
C GLU A 378 -28.77 -8.59 -3.64
N ALA A 379 -29.31 -8.73 -4.84
CA ALA A 379 -28.59 -8.52 -6.11
C ALA A 379 -28.94 -7.12 -6.62
N CYS A 380 -27.97 -6.22 -6.61
CA CYS A 380 -28.11 -4.88 -7.15
C CYS A 380 -27.34 -4.77 -8.47
N ILE A 381 -27.99 -4.32 -9.52
CA ILE A 381 -27.39 -3.99 -10.80
C ILE A 381 -27.11 -2.50 -10.78
N LEU A 382 -25.83 -2.15 -10.88
CA LEU A 382 -25.32 -0.82 -10.60
C LEU A 382 -24.67 -0.21 -11.83
N LYS A 383 -24.88 1.09 -12.03
CA LYS A 383 -24.17 1.92 -12.98
C LYS A 383 -23.27 2.88 -12.21
N GLU A 384 -21.96 2.82 -12.44
CA GLU A 384 -21.02 3.74 -11.81
C GLU A 384 -21.23 5.18 -12.32
N LEU A 385 -21.31 6.14 -11.41
CA LEU A 385 -21.62 7.53 -11.75
C LEU A 385 -20.41 8.29 -12.26
N HIS A 386 -19.29 8.18 -11.55
CA HIS A 386 -18.02 8.78 -11.93
C HIS A 386 -16.91 7.78 -11.61
N PRO A 387 -16.39 7.05 -12.61
CA PRO A 387 -15.22 6.21 -12.40
C PRO A 387 -14.09 7.09 -11.89
N LEU A 388 -13.43 6.67 -10.81
CA LEU A 388 -12.21 7.31 -10.35
C LEU A 388 -11.22 7.26 -11.53
N THR A 389 -10.96 8.41 -12.14
CA THR A 389 -9.90 8.54 -13.15
C THR A 389 -8.60 8.14 -12.48
N GLY A 390 -8.04 7.01 -12.93
CA GLY A 390 -6.85 6.37 -12.38
C GLY A 390 -5.58 7.22 -12.46
#